data_cdcc108aec92df42e4a3bbccb1755772
#
_entry.id   cdcc108aec92df42e4a3bbccb1755772
#
_cell.length_a   1.000
_cell.length_b   1.000
_cell.length_c   1.000
_cell.angle_alpha   90.00
_cell.angle_beta   90.00
_cell.angle_gamma   90.00
#
_symmetry.space_group_name_H-M   'P 1'
#
loop_
_entity.id
_entity.type
_entity.pdbx_description
1 polymer ?
#
loop_
_entity_poly.entity_id
_entity_poly.type
_entity_poly.pdbx_seq_one_letter_code
_entity_poly.pdbx_strand_id
1 'polypeptide(L)'
;KKTLKFVARYADDSNLICAVDEVPRKLAALDEHCGAEHRDRSTITVTRQQATCIAPTFEEARSELDTTLGARGLTGQQLDLARSLVVHGDPDTVGEQMAAQLELGLDGFTVNAVANCHIPERVELLGNTLSALIS
;
A
#
# COMPACT_ATOMS: atom_id res chain seq x y z
N LYS A 1 11.17 10.54 -11.90
CA LYS A 1 11.67 11.91 -11.71
C LYS A 1 10.80 12.99 -12.37
N LYS A 2 10.33 12.80 -13.63
CA LYS A 2 9.48 13.81 -14.29
C LYS A 2 8.07 13.89 -13.69
N THR A 3 7.47 12.78 -13.31
CA THR A 3 6.11 12.72 -12.78
C THR A 3 5.92 13.57 -11.52
N LEU A 4 6.82 13.45 -10.53
CA LEU A 4 6.71 14.22 -9.27
C LEU A 4 6.85 15.72 -9.47
N LYS A 5 7.57 16.18 -10.51
CA LYS A 5 7.59 17.60 -10.88
C LYS A 5 6.22 18.09 -11.36
N PHE A 6 5.50 17.28 -12.14
CA PHE A 6 4.13 17.63 -12.56
C PHE A 6 3.14 17.55 -11.39
N VAL A 7 3.33 16.59 -10.47
CA VAL A 7 2.55 16.54 -9.23
C VAL A 7 2.70 17.84 -8.45
N ALA A 8 3.93 18.27 -8.16
CA ALA A 8 4.20 19.50 -7.44
C ALA A 8 3.57 20.74 -8.10
N ARG A 9 3.44 20.73 -9.42
CA ARG A 9 2.94 21.87 -10.18
C ARG A 9 1.43 21.91 -10.35
N TYR A 10 0.77 20.75 -10.46
CA TYR A 10 -0.60 20.69 -10.95
C TYR A 10 -1.54 19.78 -10.15
N ALA A 11 -1.03 18.84 -9.34
CA ALA A 11 -1.88 17.83 -8.71
C ALA A 11 -2.25 18.19 -7.27
N ASP A 12 -3.44 17.80 -6.84
CA ASP A 12 -3.87 17.86 -5.45
C ASP A 12 -3.62 16.53 -4.74
N ASP A 13 -3.50 15.44 -5.51
CA ASP A 13 -3.25 14.09 -5.01
C ASP A 13 -2.15 13.40 -5.79
N SER A 14 -1.40 12.53 -5.13
CA SER A 14 -0.37 11.67 -5.73
C SER A 14 -0.44 10.27 -5.16
N ASN A 15 -0.66 9.27 -6.00
CA ASN A 15 -0.58 7.88 -5.60
C ASN A 15 0.76 7.27 -6.03
N LEU A 16 1.55 6.83 -5.06
CA LEU A 16 2.84 6.21 -5.30
C LEU A 16 2.70 4.72 -5.61
N ILE A 17 3.26 4.29 -6.73
CA ILE A 17 3.43 2.88 -7.08
C ILE A 17 4.92 2.57 -7.03
N CYS A 18 5.40 2.14 -5.88
CA CYS A 18 6.81 1.83 -5.63
C CYS A 18 6.98 0.87 -4.45
N ALA A 19 8.16 0.31 -4.27
CA ALA A 19 8.51 -0.44 -3.07
C ALA A 19 8.51 0.47 -1.83
N VAL A 20 8.26 -0.11 -0.65
CA VAL A 20 8.14 0.64 0.62
C VAL A 20 9.42 1.43 0.92
N ASP A 21 10.57 0.83 0.72
CA ASP A 21 11.90 1.44 0.96
C ASP A 21 12.18 2.64 0.03
N GLU A 22 11.46 2.77 -1.08
CA GLU A 22 11.56 3.92 -1.97
C GLU A 22 10.71 5.14 -1.52
N VAL A 23 9.74 4.95 -0.62
CA VAL A 23 8.80 6.00 -0.19
C VAL A 23 9.53 7.24 0.32
N PRO A 24 10.48 7.16 1.30
CA PRO A 24 11.15 8.35 1.81
C PRO A 24 11.84 9.15 0.71
N ARG A 25 12.50 8.47 -0.23
CA ARG A 25 13.17 9.10 -1.37
C ARG A 25 12.18 9.80 -2.33
N LYS A 26 10.98 9.24 -2.50
CA LYS A 26 9.93 9.83 -3.35
C LYS A 26 9.33 11.07 -2.70
N LEU A 27 9.08 11.01 -1.39
CA LEU A 27 8.58 12.16 -0.62
C LEU A 27 9.58 13.31 -0.63
N ALA A 28 10.85 13.05 -0.33
CA ALA A 28 11.91 14.07 -0.40
C ALA A 28 12.01 14.73 -1.80
N ALA A 29 11.91 13.94 -2.86
CA ALA A 29 11.92 14.48 -4.23
C ALA A 29 10.67 15.32 -4.55
N LEU A 30 9.51 15.00 -3.96
CA LEU A 30 8.30 15.82 -4.09
C LEU A 30 8.46 17.14 -3.33
N ASP A 31 9.02 17.11 -2.12
CA ASP A 31 9.30 18.32 -1.32
C ASP A 31 10.25 19.28 -2.05
N GLU A 32 11.32 18.76 -2.64
CA GLU A 32 12.25 19.58 -3.48
C GLU A 32 11.52 20.24 -4.66
N HIS A 33 10.63 19.49 -5.32
CA HIS A 33 9.86 20.03 -6.44
C HIS A 33 8.82 21.06 -6.00
N CYS A 34 8.16 20.85 -4.86
CA CYS A 34 7.24 21.84 -4.28
C CYS A 34 7.96 23.12 -3.92
N GLY A 35 9.15 23.03 -3.31
CA GLY A 35 9.99 24.19 -3.03
C GLY A 35 10.36 24.98 -4.29
N ALA A 36 10.72 24.28 -5.38
CA ALA A 36 11.05 24.91 -6.67
C ALA A 36 9.85 25.60 -7.35
N GLU A 37 8.64 25.11 -7.12
CA GLU A 37 7.38 25.67 -7.65
C GLU A 37 6.72 26.66 -6.67
N HIS A 38 7.36 26.96 -5.53
CA HIS A 38 6.82 27.79 -4.44
C HIS A 38 5.44 27.34 -3.93
N ARG A 39 5.21 26.02 -3.94
CA ARG A 39 3.95 25.41 -3.49
C ARG A 39 4.12 24.80 -2.10
N ASP A 40 3.11 25.00 -1.25
CA ASP A 40 3.04 24.31 0.04
C ASP A 40 2.81 22.81 -0.19
N ARG A 41 3.75 21.98 0.29
CA ARG A 41 3.68 20.52 0.20
C ARG A 41 2.44 19.93 0.88
N SER A 42 1.97 20.55 1.96
CA SER A 42 0.80 20.09 2.71
C SER A 42 -0.52 20.16 1.93
N THR A 43 -0.53 20.85 0.78
CA THR A 43 -1.69 20.90 -0.12
C THR A 43 -1.80 19.70 -1.07
N ILE A 44 -0.88 18.74 -0.97
CA ILE A 44 -0.86 17.55 -1.82
C ILE A 44 -1.00 16.32 -0.95
N THR A 45 -2.11 15.60 -1.09
CA THR A 45 -2.32 14.29 -0.46
C THR A 45 -1.45 13.25 -1.15
N VAL A 46 -0.64 12.51 -0.39
CA VAL A 46 0.19 11.44 -0.96
C VAL A 46 -0.21 10.08 -0.41
N THR A 47 -0.75 9.25 -1.28
CA THR A 47 -1.09 7.86 -0.97
C THR A 47 -0.12 6.89 -1.63
N ARG A 48 -0.14 5.64 -1.19
CA ARG A 48 0.60 4.55 -1.83
C ARG A 48 -0.34 3.41 -2.20
N GLN A 49 -0.14 2.83 -3.38
CA GLN A 49 -0.83 1.60 -3.73
C GLN A 49 -0.23 0.42 -2.96
N GLN A 50 -1.07 -0.30 -2.22
CA GLN A 50 -0.70 -1.48 -1.47
C GLN A 50 -1.56 -2.69 -1.84
N ALA A 51 -0.90 -3.78 -2.24
CA ALA A 51 -1.55 -5.07 -2.39
C ALA A 51 -1.72 -5.72 -1.01
N THR A 52 -2.91 -6.22 -0.70
CA THR A 52 -3.24 -6.84 0.59
C THR A 52 -3.95 -8.18 0.42
N CYS A 53 -3.84 -9.03 1.45
CA CYS A 53 -4.67 -10.21 1.62
C CYS A 53 -4.91 -10.41 3.12
N ILE A 54 -6.13 -10.18 3.60
CA ILE A 54 -6.48 -10.28 5.02
C ILE A 54 -7.47 -11.43 5.25
N ALA A 55 -7.29 -12.15 6.37
CA ALA A 55 -8.21 -13.17 6.83
C ALA A 55 -8.26 -13.15 8.37
N PRO A 56 -9.20 -13.89 9.04
CA PRO A 56 -9.26 -13.97 10.49
C PRO A 56 -7.98 -14.47 11.15
N THR A 57 -7.21 -15.31 10.43
CA THR A 57 -5.92 -15.82 10.90
C THR A 57 -4.85 -15.63 9.82
N PHE A 58 -3.59 -15.54 10.27
CA PHE A 58 -2.43 -15.43 9.38
C PHE A 58 -2.35 -16.61 8.39
N GLU A 59 -2.62 -17.81 8.87
CA GLU A 59 -2.56 -19.04 8.06
C GLU A 59 -3.62 -19.05 6.96
N GLU A 60 -4.85 -18.60 7.25
CA GLU A 60 -5.90 -18.47 6.25
C GLU A 60 -5.51 -17.44 5.17
N ALA A 61 -5.06 -16.24 5.58
CA ALA A 61 -4.63 -15.21 4.65
C ALA A 61 -3.51 -15.71 3.74
N ARG A 62 -2.52 -16.39 4.32
CA ARG A 62 -1.41 -16.99 3.57
C ARG A 62 -1.88 -18.05 2.58
N SER A 63 -2.79 -18.94 3.00
CA SER A 63 -3.34 -19.98 2.15
C SER A 63 -4.15 -19.41 0.97
N GLU A 64 -4.99 -18.41 1.22
CA GLU A 64 -5.77 -17.72 0.19
C GLU A 64 -4.85 -17.03 -0.82
N LEU A 65 -3.80 -16.36 -0.34
CA LEU A 65 -2.80 -15.70 -1.18
C LEU A 65 -2.02 -16.71 -2.03
N ASP A 66 -1.51 -17.78 -1.42
CA ASP A 66 -0.73 -18.81 -2.11
C ASP A 66 -1.56 -19.54 -3.18
N THR A 67 -2.83 -19.80 -2.90
CA THR A 67 -3.78 -20.36 -3.87
C THR A 67 -3.94 -19.44 -5.08
N THR A 68 -4.12 -18.16 -4.84
CA THR A 68 -4.29 -17.17 -5.92
C THR A 68 -3.02 -16.98 -6.74
N LEU A 69 -1.86 -16.91 -6.10
CA LEU A 69 -0.58 -16.78 -6.78
C LEU A 69 -0.21 -18.06 -7.56
N GLY A 70 -0.48 -19.24 -6.97
CA GLY A 70 -0.29 -20.52 -7.62
C GLY A 70 -1.19 -20.71 -8.85
N ALA A 71 -2.44 -20.27 -8.80
CA ALA A 71 -3.35 -20.27 -9.94
C ALA A 71 -2.87 -19.38 -11.11
N ARG A 72 -2.00 -18.40 -10.83
CA ARG A 72 -1.30 -17.59 -11.83
C ARG A 72 -0.02 -18.24 -12.36
N GLY A 73 0.29 -19.47 -11.95
CA GLY A 73 1.46 -20.22 -12.38
C GLY A 73 2.75 -19.88 -11.64
N LEU A 74 2.69 -19.12 -10.54
CA LEU A 74 3.88 -18.77 -9.76
C LEU A 74 4.28 -19.94 -8.85
N THR A 75 5.57 -20.31 -8.86
CA THR A 75 6.13 -21.39 -8.05
C THR A 75 7.51 -21.03 -7.51
N GLY A 76 7.94 -21.70 -6.43
CA GLY A 76 9.28 -21.53 -5.87
C GLY A 76 9.61 -20.06 -5.56
N GLN A 77 10.78 -19.61 -5.97
CA GLN A 77 11.26 -18.23 -5.71
C GLN A 77 10.33 -17.13 -6.25
N GLN A 78 9.64 -17.37 -7.37
CA GLN A 78 8.68 -16.39 -7.91
C GLN A 78 7.47 -16.22 -7.00
N LEU A 79 6.99 -17.31 -6.41
CA LEU A 79 5.91 -17.30 -5.43
C LEU A 79 6.33 -16.53 -4.17
N ASP A 80 7.54 -16.83 -3.66
CA ASP A 80 8.07 -16.16 -2.46
C ASP A 80 8.25 -14.65 -2.68
N LEU A 81 8.78 -14.26 -3.84
CA LEU A 81 8.91 -12.84 -4.20
C LEU A 81 7.54 -12.17 -4.34
N ALA A 82 6.59 -12.79 -5.03
CA ALA A 82 5.26 -12.22 -5.19
C ALA A 82 4.54 -12.07 -3.84
N ARG A 83 4.68 -13.06 -2.95
CA ARG A 83 4.13 -13.00 -1.58
C ARG A 83 4.74 -11.85 -0.78
N SER A 84 6.05 -11.62 -0.88
CA SER A 84 6.72 -10.54 -0.14
C SER A 84 6.28 -9.13 -0.53
N LEU A 85 5.64 -8.96 -1.67
CA LEU A 85 5.09 -7.68 -2.14
C LEU A 85 3.68 -7.40 -1.63
N VAL A 86 3.04 -8.38 -0.97
CA VAL A 86 1.66 -8.30 -0.47
C VAL A 86 1.69 -8.23 1.05
N VAL A 87 1.09 -7.20 1.62
CA VAL A 87 0.79 -7.17 3.06
C VAL A 87 -0.31 -8.20 3.32
N HIS A 88 -0.01 -9.26 4.07
CA HIS A 88 -0.96 -10.32 4.31
C HIS A 88 -0.89 -10.85 5.75
N GLY A 89 -2.02 -11.28 6.26
CA GLY A 89 -2.14 -11.83 7.61
C GLY A 89 -3.52 -11.60 8.23
N ASP A 90 -3.56 -11.75 9.54
CA ASP A 90 -4.68 -11.37 10.39
C ASP A 90 -4.77 -9.83 10.55
N PRO A 91 -5.85 -9.31 11.17
CA PRO A 91 -6.05 -7.88 11.36
C PRO A 91 -4.88 -7.17 12.07
N ASP A 92 -4.31 -7.79 13.10
CA ASP A 92 -3.21 -7.20 13.87
C ASP A 92 -1.96 -7.08 12.99
N THR A 93 -1.57 -8.16 12.31
CA THR A 93 -0.44 -8.19 11.39
C THR A 93 -0.57 -7.18 10.24
N VAL A 94 -1.76 -7.11 9.62
CA VAL A 94 -2.02 -6.16 8.53
C VAL A 94 -2.02 -4.72 9.06
N GLY A 95 -2.68 -4.48 10.21
CA GLY A 95 -2.73 -3.19 10.86
C GLY A 95 -1.35 -2.64 11.20
N GLU A 96 -0.51 -3.43 11.87
CA GLU A 96 0.87 -3.04 12.22
C GLU A 96 1.71 -2.69 10.98
N GLN A 97 1.67 -3.53 9.94
CA GLN A 97 2.44 -3.28 8.73
C GLN A 97 1.97 -2.02 7.97
N MET A 98 0.67 -1.76 7.95
CA MET A 98 0.11 -0.58 7.31
C MET A 98 0.40 0.68 8.15
N ALA A 99 0.28 0.63 9.48
CA ALA A 99 0.65 1.73 10.37
C ALA A 99 2.10 2.15 10.19
N ALA A 100 3.02 1.18 10.17
CA ALA A 100 4.44 1.45 9.94
C ALA A 100 4.73 2.16 8.60
N GLN A 101 3.91 1.91 7.58
CA GLN A 101 4.05 2.63 6.30
C GLN A 101 3.50 4.07 6.37
N LEU A 102 2.44 4.34 7.16
CA LEU A 102 1.96 5.72 7.40
C LEU A 102 3.03 6.57 8.10
N GLU A 103 3.78 5.99 9.02
CA GLU A 103 4.89 6.67 9.72
C GLU A 103 6.00 7.17 8.77
N LEU A 104 6.07 6.65 7.54
CA LEU A 104 6.99 7.17 6.51
C LEU A 104 6.56 8.54 5.94
N GLY A 105 5.38 9.05 6.32
CA GLY A 105 4.85 10.34 5.87
C GLY A 105 3.84 10.22 4.73
N LEU A 106 3.18 9.07 4.58
CA LEU A 106 2.03 8.89 3.70
C LEU A 106 0.75 9.37 4.38
N ASP A 107 -0.15 9.95 3.60
CA ASP A 107 -1.48 10.38 4.07
C ASP A 107 -2.51 9.23 4.01
N GLY A 108 -2.19 8.14 3.30
CA GLY A 108 -3.08 6.99 3.19
C GLY A 108 -2.67 5.98 2.12
N PHE A 109 -3.64 5.13 1.74
CA PHE A 109 -3.42 4.05 0.78
C PHE A 109 -4.54 3.95 -0.25
N THR A 110 -4.19 3.50 -1.45
CA THR A 110 -5.11 2.82 -2.35
C THR A 110 -4.88 1.32 -2.21
N VAL A 111 -5.88 0.59 -1.72
CA VAL A 111 -5.72 -0.82 -1.34
C VAL A 111 -6.27 -1.73 -2.42
N ASN A 112 -5.51 -2.77 -2.75
CA ASN A 112 -5.91 -3.82 -3.67
C ASN A 112 -5.90 -5.18 -2.95
N ALA A 113 -7.08 -5.71 -2.65
CA ALA A 113 -7.24 -7.04 -2.06
C ALA A 113 -7.07 -8.12 -3.14
N VAL A 114 -5.82 -8.52 -3.39
CA VAL A 114 -5.40 -9.27 -4.60
C VAL A 114 -5.90 -10.72 -4.67
N ALA A 115 -6.26 -11.32 -3.53
CA ALA A 115 -6.62 -12.74 -3.45
C ALA A 115 -8.09 -12.97 -3.12
N ASN A 116 -8.69 -12.11 -2.31
CA ASN A 116 -9.96 -12.39 -1.63
C ASN A 116 -10.98 -11.25 -1.66
N CYS A 117 -10.83 -10.29 -2.59
CA CYS A 117 -11.80 -9.20 -2.80
C CYS A 117 -13.22 -9.67 -3.21
N HIS A 118 -13.36 -10.93 -3.61
CA HIS A 118 -14.64 -11.55 -3.95
C HIS A 118 -15.38 -12.13 -2.72
N ILE A 119 -14.76 -12.11 -1.54
CA ILE A 119 -15.31 -12.57 -0.27
C ILE A 119 -15.71 -11.32 0.55
N PRO A 120 -17.03 -11.01 0.68
CA PRO A 120 -17.49 -9.79 1.35
C PRO A 120 -16.95 -9.64 2.78
N GLU A 121 -16.86 -10.71 3.54
CA GLU A 121 -16.36 -10.72 4.92
C GLU A 121 -14.87 -10.31 4.99
N ARG A 122 -14.07 -10.61 3.96
CA ARG A 122 -12.66 -10.18 3.87
C ARG A 122 -12.56 -8.70 3.57
N VAL A 123 -13.45 -8.18 2.73
CA VAL A 123 -13.50 -6.75 2.41
C VAL A 123 -13.94 -5.95 3.65
N GLU A 124 -14.94 -6.41 4.38
CA GLU A 124 -15.38 -5.81 5.63
C GLU A 124 -14.27 -5.85 6.69
N LEU A 125 -13.62 -6.99 6.87
CA LEU A 125 -12.50 -7.15 7.80
C LEU A 125 -11.36 -6.17 7.47
N LEU A 126 -10.99 -6.05 6.21
CA LEU A 126 -9.97 -5.11 5.75
C LEU A 126 -10.39 -3.65 6.03
N GLY A 127 -11.63 -3.30 5.71
CA GLY A 127 -12.18 -1.97 5.95
C GLY A 127 -12.14 -1.60 7.44
N ASN A 128 -12.57 -2.50 8.32
CA ASN A 128 -12.55 -2.29 9.77
C ASN A 128 -11.11 -2.14 10.30
N THR A 129 -10.19 -2.99 9.84
CA THR A 129 -8.78 -2.93 10.24
C THR A 129 -8.15 -1.59 9.83
N LEU A 130 -8.36 -1.15 8.59
CA LEU A 130 -7.75 0.10 8.10
C LEU A 130 -8.41 1.35 8.68
N SER A 131 -9.72 1.33 8.94
CA SER A 131 -10.42 2.46 9.57
C SER A 131 -9.90 2.76 10.98
N ALA A 132 -9.44 1.75 11.70
CA ALA A 132 -8.84 1.92 13.02
C ALA A 132 -7.50 2.68 12.99
N LEU A 133 -6.82 2.74 11.85
CA LEU A 133 -5.53 3.44 11.70
C LEU A 133 -5.67 4.95 11.52
N ILE A 134 -6.86 5.41 11.14
CA ILE A 134 -7.13 6.83 10.82
C ILE A 134 -8.15 7.47 11.77
N SER A 135 -8.48 6.77 12.87
CA SER A 135 -9.47 7.20 13.86
C SER A 135 -8.89 8.08 14.95
#